data_58e4d7fa954d303e1868eaf61093110d
#
_entry.id   58e4d7fa954d303e1868eaf61093110d
#
_cell.length_a   1.000
_cell.length_b   1.000
_cell.length_c   1.000
_cell.angle_alpha   90.00
_cell.angle_beta   90.00
_cell.angle_gamma   90.00
#
_symmetry.space_group_name_H-M   'P 1'
#
loop_
_entity.id
_entity.type
_entity.pdbx_description
1 polymer ?
#
loop_
_entity_poly.entity_id
_entity_poly.type
_entity_poly.pdbx_seq_one_letter_code
_entity_poly.pdbx_strand_id
1 'polypeptide(L)'
;MQKSRIYRYEGTDYPATITFKRIRNIILRSDRLGKSLRISAPYLTPLPEIDKMVSHFLPSLLKKVNKPLPPEKLPYGEGYTYILGEKMPLSFRSDEERKAYLKKNSLPLFTERVRYYEALMGVKTPYKVKSRSMKSRYGVNSKRTHSITLQSELYHYALPVIDSVVVHELAHHFVFDHSERFYQVVYTYCPDYRVLHAKLRKKIYE
;
A
#
# COMPACT_ATOMS: atom_id res chain seq x y z
N MET A 1 12.28 -22.60 11.55
CA MET A 1 11.51 -23.80 11.91
C MET A 1 10.08 -23.61 11.46
N GLN A 2 9.47 -24.63 10.85
CA GLN A 2 8.11 -24.56 10.31
C GLN A 2 7.33 -25.77 10.80
N LYS A 3 6.04 -25.60 11.15
CA LYS A 3 5.13 -26.67 11.57
C LYS A 3 3.81 -26.54 10.83
N SER A 4 3.14 -27.66 10.57
CA SER A 4 1.81 -27.70 9.96
C SER A 4 0.78 -28.10 11.01
N ARG A 5 -0.43 -27.53 10.92
CA ARG A 5 -1.57 -27.83 11.79
C ARG A 5 -2.88 -27.69 11.04
N ILE A 6 -3.95 -28.30 11.56
CA ILE A 6 -5.30 -28.11 11.04
C ILE A 6 -6.13 -27.50 12.17
N TYR A 7 -6.82 -26.40 11.87
CA TYR A 7 -7.79 -25.78 12.77
C TYR A 7 -9.19 -26.01 12.23
N ARG A 8 -10.11 -26.48 13.09
CA ARG A 8 -11.51 -26.68 12.71
C ARG A 8 -12.38 -25.55 13.22
N TYR A 9 -13.21 -24.99 12.34
CA TYR A 9 -14.19 -23.97 12.68
C TYR A 9 -15.46 -24.17 11.85
N GLU A 10 -16.62 -24.22 12.51
CA GLU A 10 -17.95 -24.45 11.89
C GLU A 10 -17.96 -25.65 10.92
N GLY A 11 -17.37 -26.76 11.34
CA GLY A 11 -17.33 -28.00 10.55
C GLY A 11 -16.31 -28.01 9.40
N THR A 12 -15.59 -26.90 9.15
CA THR A 12 -14.59 -26.79 8.09
C THR A 12 -13.17 -26.86 8.64
N ASP A 13 -12.31 -27.62 7.97
CA ASP A 13 -10.91 -27.76 8.32
C ASP A 13 -10.05 -26.74 7.57
N TYR A 14 -9.23 -26.00 8.31
CA TYR A 14 -8.32 -24.96 7.81
C TYR A 14 -6.88 -25.41 8.01
N PRO A 15 -6.21 -25.91 6.96
CA PRO A 15 -4.79 -26.22 7.03
C PRO A 15 -3.99 -24.95 7.32
N ALA A 16 -3.08 -25.02 8.28
CA ALA A 16 -2.28 -23.90 8.74
C ALA A 16 -0.78 -24.23 8.70
N THR A 17 -0.02 -23.27 8.23
CA THR A 17 1.44 -23.30 8.29
C THR A 17 1.93 -22.31 9.33
N ILE A 18 2.59 -22.80 10.38
CA ILE A 18 3.18 -22.01 11.44
C ILE A 18 4.68 -21.83 11.14
N THR A 19 5.12 -20.58 11.01
CA THR A 19 6.53 -20.23 10.80
C THR A 19 7.05 -19.43 11.99
N PHE A 20 8.07 -19.94 12.67
CA PHE A 20 8.72 -19.24 13.77
C PHE A 20 9.78 -18.26 13.24
N LYS A 21 9.72 -17.01 13.71
CA LYS A 21 10.56 -15.89 13.23
C LYS A 21 10.98 -14.97 14.36
N ARG A 22 11.96 -14.12 14.10
CA ARG A 22 12.36 -13.03 15.03
C ARG A 22 11.36 -11.88 14.95
N ILE A 23 10.20 -12.05 15.58
CA ILE A 23 9.11 -11.06 15.66
C ILE A 23 8.62 -10.97 17.09
N ARG A 24 7.89 -9.89 17.43
CA ARG A 24 7.36 -9.69 18.79
C ARG A 24 5.99 -10.31 19.01
N ASN A 25 5.14 -10.32 17.99
CA ASN A 25 3.73 -10.71 18.11
C ASN A 25 3.42 -11.88 17.16
N ILE A 26 2.41 -12.69 17.53
CA ILE A 26 1.86 -13.70 16.64
C ILE A 26 1.02 -13.00 15.56
N ILE A 27 1.21 -13.38 14.30
CA ILE A 27 0.49 -12.82 13.16
C ILE A 27 -0.26 -13.95 12.47
N LEU A 28 -1.60 -13.83 12.42
CA LEU A 28 -2.49 -14.74 11.70
C LEU A 28 -2.93 -14.10 10.37
N ARG A 29 -2.80 -14.85 9.29
CA ARG A 29 -3.29 -14.47 7.95
C ARG A 29 -3.97 -15.66 7.31
N SER A 30 -4.93 -15.42 6.43
CA SER A 30 -5.46 -16.43 5.50
C SER A 30 -4.93 -16.20 4.09
N ASP A 31 -5.11 -17.18 3.22
CA ASP A 31 -5.04 -16.97 1.78
C ASP A 31 -6.24 -16.11 1.30
N ARG A 32 -6.25 -15.76 0.01
CA ARG A 32 -7.31 -14.92 -0.58
C ARG A 32 -8.69 -15.58 -0.57
N LEU A 33 -8.74 -16.90 -0.53
CA LEU A 33 -9.97 -17.69 -0.57
C LEU A 33 -10.44 -18.11 0.82
N GLY A 34 -9.69 -17.78 1.88
CA GLY A 34 -10.01 -18.21 3.24
C GLY A 34 -9.82 -19.71 3.51
N LYS A 35 -9.18 -20.46 2.60
CA LYS A 35 -9.05 -21.92 2.68
C LYS A 35 -7.85 -22.39 3.46
N SER A 36 -6.83 -21.56 3.64
CA SER A 36 -5.60 -21.90 4.37
C SER A 36 -5.11 -20.76 5.25
N LEU A 37 -4.42 -21.10 6.33
CA LEU A 37 -3.91 -20.15 7.31
C LEU A 37 -2.38 -20.09 7.28
N ARG A 38 -1.82 -18.89 7.41
CA ARG A 38 -0.40 -18.66 7.63
C ARG A 38 -0.19 -17.95 8.95
N ILE A 39 0.54 -18.59 9.85
CA ILE A 39 0.82 -18.09 11.18
C ILE A 39 2.31 -17.80 11.27
N SER A 40 2.66 -16.59 11.67
CA SER A 40 4.04 -16.25 12.04
C SER A 40 4.07 -16.00 13.54
N ALA A 41 4.97 -16.68 14.25
CA ALA A 41 5.10 -16.59 15.71
C ALA A 41 6.55 -16.36 16.13
N PRO A 42 6.81 -15.73 17.30
CA PRO A 42 8.13 -15.68 17.90
C PRO A 42 8.72 -17.08 18.15
N TYR A 43 10.05 -17.21 18.13
CA TYR A 43 10.73 -18.53 18.26
C TYR A 43 10.32 -19.34 19.48
N LEU A 44 10.09 -18.71 20.62
CA LEU A 44 9.79 -19.36 21.89
C LEU A 44 8.30 -19.45 22.23
N THR A 45 7.40 -19.13 21.29
CA THR A 45 5.95 -19.19 21.54
C THR A 45 5.47 -20.63 21.62
N PRO A 46 4.86 -21.05 22.76
CA PRO A 46 4.28 -22.39 22.89
C PRO A 46 3.11 -22.61 21.92
N LEU A 47 2.95 -23.82 21.38
CA LEU A 47 1.85 -24.15 20.48
C LEU A 47 0.46 -23.88 21.09
N PRO A 48 0.19 -24.19 22.38
CA PRO A 48 -1.11 -23.89 22.99
C PRO A 48 -1.46 -22.40 22.97
N GLU A 49 -0.50 -21.52 23.08
CA GLU A 49 -0.71 -20.06 22.98
C GLU A 49 -1.11 -19.65 21.56
N ILE A 50 -0.45 -20.24 20.55
CA ILE A 50 -0.80 -20.04 19.13
C ILE A 50 -2.24 -20.54 18.89
N ASP A 51 -2.60 -21.72 19.40
CA ASP A 51 -3.92 -22.32 19.24
C ASP A 51 -5.01 -21.45 19.86
N LYS A 52 -4.77 -20.95 21.07
CA LYS A 52 -5.70 -20.03 21.76
C LYS A 52 -5.93 -18.75 20.95
N MET A 53 -4.84 -18.17 20.43
CA MET A 53 -4.90 -16.97 19.59
C MET A 53 -5.66 -17.24 18.29
N VAL A 54 -5.38 -18.36 17.61
CA VAL A 54 -6.09 -18.73 16.38
C VAL A 54 -7.57 -18.92 16.65
N SER A 55 -7.97 -19.68 17.68
CA SER A 55 -9.38 -19.91 18.04
C SER A 55 -10.11 -18.60 18.32
N HIS A 56 -9.46 -17.62 18.94
CA HIS A 56 -10.05 -16.32 19.23
C HIS A 56 -10.24 -15.46 17.98
N PHE A 57 -9.24 -15.41 17.10
CA PHE A 57 -9.26 -14.48 15.96
C PHE A 57 -9.77 -15.07 14.65
N LEU A 58 -9.83 -16.40 14.51
CA LEU A 58 -10.25 -17.07 13.28
C LEU A 58 -11.66 -16.67 12.83
N PRO A 59 -12.69 -16.59 13.71
CA PRO A 59 -14.03 -16.17 13.30
C PRO A 59 -14.04 -14.78 12.66
N SER A 60 -13.32 -13.84 13.25
CA SER A 60 -13.25 -12.46 12.75
C SER A 60 -12.45 -12.34 11.46
N LEU A 61 -11.42 -13.17 11.29
CA LEU A 61 -10.61 -13.25 10.08
C LEU A 61 -11.44 -13.80 8.91
N LEU A 62 -12.18 -14.90 9.13
CA LEU A 62 -13.03 -15.53 8.11
C LEU A 62 -14.19 -14.62 7.69
N LYS A 63 -14.82 -13.91 8.62
CA LYS A 63 -15.83 -12.88 8.30
C LYS A 63 -15.30 -11.79 7.39
N LYS A 64 -14.02 -11.42 7.52
CA LYS A 64 -13.37 -10.41 6.65
C LYS A 64 -13.04 -10.97 5.26
N VAL A 65 -12.61 -12.23 5.20
CA VAL A 65 -12.24 -12.88 3.92
C VAL A 65 -13.47 -13.23 3.10
N ASN A 66 -14.55 -13.69 3.76
CA ASN A 66 -15.81 -14.07 3.11
C ASN A 66 -16.69 -12.87 2.72
N LYS A 67 -16.31 -11.63 3.09
CA LYS A 67 -16.98 -10.45 2.53
C LYS A 67 -16.69 -10.42 1.03
N PRO A 68 -17.76 -10.34 0.19
CA PRO A 68 -17.55 -10.10 -1.22
C PRO A 68 -16.68 -8.83 -1.34
N LEU A 69 -15.54 -8.96 -2.02
CA LEU A 69 -14.72 -7.80 -2.33
C LEU A 69 -15.62 -6.82 -3.08
N PRO A 70 -15.72 -5.55 -2.66
CA PRO A 70 -16.41 -4.56 -3.46
C PRO A 70 -15.81 -4.61 -4.87
N PRO A 71 -16.65 -4.45 -5.91
CA PRO A 71 -16.17 -4.48 -7.29
C PRO A 71 -14.95 -3.58 -7.38
N GLU A 72 -13.87 -4.13 -7.93
CA GLU A 72 -12.60 -3.40 -8.01
C GLU A 72 -12.84 -2.15 -8.85
N LYS A 73 -12.78 -0.98 -8.22
CA LYS A 73 -12.85 0.29 -8.94
C LYS A 73 -11.58 0.42 -9.76
N LEU A 74 -11.67 0.08 -11.03
CA LEU A 74 -10.56 0.26 -11.96
C LEU A 74 -10.49 1.73 -12.39
N PRO A 75 -9.30 2.28 -12.63
CA PRO A 75 -9.11 3.64 -13.13
C PRO A 75 -9.41 3.76 -14.62
N TYR A 76 -9.96 2.73 -15.24
CA TYR A 76 -10.29 2.68 -16.66
C TYR A 76 -11.51 1.79 -16.90
N GLY A 77 -12.16 1.99 -18.04
CA GLY A 77 -13.29 1.20 -18.52
C GLY A 77 -13.36 1.25 -20.03
N GLU A 78 -14.50 0.86 -20.59
CA GLU A 78 -14.73 0.91 -22.01
C GLU A 78 -14.69 2.37 -22.51
N GLY A 79 -13.72 2.66 -23.38
CA GLY A 79 -13.55 3.97 -23.99
C GLY A 79 -12.97 5.06 -23.10
N TYR A 80 -12.55 4.78 -21.86
CA TYR A 80 -11.98 5.81 -21.00
C TYR A 80 -10.90 5.34 -20.05
N THR A 81 -10.08 6.29 -19.62
CA THR A 81 -9.08 6.12 -18.54
C THR A 81 -9.05 7.41 -17.71
N TYR A 82 -9.00 7.29 -16.37
CA TYR A 82 -8.70 8.43 -15.52
C TYR A 82 -7.24 8.85 -15.66
N ILE A 83 -6.99 10.12 -15.92
CA ILE A 83 -5.66 10.75 -15.95
C ILE A 83 -5.76 12.02 -15.11
N LEU A 84 -4.93 12.11 -14.08
CA LEU A 84 -4.90 13.24 -13.12
C LEU A 84 -6.28 13.57 -12.51
N GLY A 85 -7.10 12.53 -12.28
CA GLY A 85 -8.43 12.66 -11.72
C GLY A 85 -9.53 12.94 -12.75
N GLU A 86 -9.18 13.20 -14.00
CA GLU A 86 -10.13 13.47 -15.07
C GLU A 86 -10.38 12.24 -15.93
N LYS A 87 -11.62 12.08 -16.35
CA LYS A 87 -12.04 10.98 -17.23
C LYS A 87 -11.72 11.33 -18.68
N MET A 88 -10.65 10.74 -19.21
CA MET A 88 -10.17 10.99 -20.58
C MET A 88 -10.69 9.94 -21.55
N PRO A 89 -11.02 10.28 -22.81
CA PRO A 89 -11.38 9.33 -23.87
C PRO A 89 -10.13 8.57 -24.37
N LEU A 90 -9.55 7.75 -23.52
CA LEU A 90 -8.31 7.04 -23.74
C LEU A 90 -8.47 5.56 -23.40
N SER A 91 -8.16 4.69 -24.34
CA SER A 91 -8.18 3.23 -24.18
C SER A 91 -6.82 2.63 -24.55
N PHE A 92 -6.49 1.51 -23.94
CA PHE A 92 -5.28 0.76 -24.22
C PHE A 92 -5.62 -0.65 -24.74
N ARG A 93 -4.84 -1.14 -25.69
CA ARG A 93 -5.01 -2.48 -26.27
C ARG A 93 -4.61 -3.58 -25.30
N SER A 94 -3.71 -3.28 -24.36
CA SER A 94 -3.25 -4.21 -23.34
C SER A 94 -2.87 -3.48 -22.03
N ASP A 95 -2.77 -4.26 -20.95
CA ASP A 95 -2.30 -3.74 -19.65
C ASP A 95 -0.81 -3.32 -19.68
N GLU A 96 -0.02 -3.95 -20.56
CA GLU A 96 1.38 -3.61 -20.80
C GLU A 96 1.51 -2.22 -21.44
N GLU A 97 0.69 -1.94 -22.46
CA GLU A 97 0.63 -0.64 -23.13
C GLU A 97 0.23 0.46 -22.13
N ARG A 98 -0.81 0.20 -21.33
CA ARG A 98 -1.26 1.11 -20.27
C ARG A 98 -0.14 1.40 -19.27
N LYS A 99 0.52 0.38 -18.77
CA LYS A 99 1.64 0.52 -17.82
C LYS A 99 2.81 1.28 -18.40
N ALA A 100 3.14 1.04 -19.67
CA ALA A 100 4.20 1.77 -20.38
C ALA A 100 3.83 3.25 -20.52
N TYR A 101 2.59 3.55 -20.92
CA TYR A 101 2.07 4.91 -21.00
C TYR A 101 2.15 5.64 -19.65
N LEU A 102 1.64 5.01 -18.60
CA LEU A 102 1.66 5.60 -17.24
C LEU A 102 3.08 5.87 -16.78
N LYS A 103 3.99 4.90 -16.95
CA LYS A 103 5.40 5.05 -16.55
C LYS A 103 6.08 6.21 -17.27
N LYS A 104 5.83 6.34 -18.59
CA LYS A 104 6.41 7.41 -19.43
C LYS A 104 5.90 8.79 -19.00
N ASN A 105 4.58 8.92 -18.84
CA ASN A 105 3.95 10.23 -18.62
C ASN A 105 3.96 10.67 -17.15
N SER A 106 3.97 9.73 -16.20
CA SER A 106 4.01 10.06 -14.76
C SER A 106 5.37 10.59 -14.29
N LEU A 107 6.49 10.14 -14.87
CA LEU A 107 7.82 10.51 -14.38
C LEU A 107 8.12 12.01 -14.46
N PRO A 108 7.82 12.72 -15.57
CA PRO A 108 8.01 14.19 -15.63
C PRO A 108 7.20 14.90 -14.55
N LEU A 109 5.91 14.59 -14.44
CA LEU A 109 5.02 15.17 -13.43
C LEU A 109 5.51 14.88 -12.00
N PHE A 110 5.85 13.63 -11.69
CA PHE A 110 6.34 13.27 -10.36
C PHE A 110 7.65 13.99 -10.03
N THR A 111 8.51 14.18 -11.02
CA THR A 111 9.75 14.95 -10.84
C THR A 111 9.44 16.39 -10.52
N GLU A 112 8.56 17.03 -11.27
CA GLU A 112 8.08 18.39 -11.02
C GLU A 112 7.51 18.54 -9.61
N ARG A 113 6.58 17.64 -9.21
CA ARG A 113 5.93 17.72 -7.88
C ARG A 113 6.94 17.50 -6.76
N VAL A 114 7.87 16.56 -6.91
CA VAL A 114 8.93 16.34 -5.92
C VAL A 114 9.81 17.59 -5.80
N ARG A 115 10.23 18.22 -6.92
CA ARG A 115 11.02 19.47 -6.88
C ARG A 115 10.29 20.61 -6.19
N TYR A 116 8.99 20.77 -6.48
CA TYR A 116 8.17 21.78 -5.85
C TYR A 116 8.14 21.61 -4.31
N TYR A 117 7.88 20.38 -3.83
CA TYR A 117 7.82 20.13 -2.40
C TYR A 117 9.21 20.07 -1.73
N GLU A 118 10.27 19.66 -2.41
CA GLU A 118 11.64 19.80 -1.91
C GLU A 118 11.97 21.26 -1.59
N ALA A 119 11.65 22.17 -2.51
CA ALA A 119 11.87 23.61 -2.28
C ALA A 119 11.01 24.13 -1.12
N LEU A 120 9.71 23.78 -1.09
CA LEU A 120 8.78 24.23 -0.05
C LEU A 120 9.16 23.69 1.35
N MET A 121 9.64 22.46 1.43
CA MET A 121 10.03 21.79 2.68
C MET A 121 11.49 22.08 3.08
N GLY A 122 12.26 22.80 2.28
CA GLY A 122 13.66 23.14 2.57
C GLY A 122 14.64 21.97 2.42
N VAL A 123 14.34 20.99 1.56
CA VAL A 123 15.23 19.86 1.25
C VAL A 123 16.33 20.35 0.31
N LYS A 124 17.55 20.45 0.81
CA LYS A 124 18.69 21.06 0.06
C LYS A 124 19.24 20.15 -1.03
N THR A 125 19.26 18.83 -0.81
CA THR A 125 19.80 17.86 -1.77
C THR A 125 18.65 17.18 -2.52
N PRO A 126 18.53 17.38 -3.84
CA PRO A 126 17.43 16.83 -4.62
C PRO A 126 17.43 15.31 -4.66
N TYR A 127 16.30 14.68 -4.45
CA TYR A 127 16.13 13.23 -4.59
C TYR A 127 16.12 12.79 -6.06
N LYS A 128 16.69 11.63 -6.36
CA LYS A 128 16.47 10.96 -7.64
C LYS A 128 15.05 10.41 -7.69
N VAL A 129 14.21 10.92 -8.60
CA VAL A 129 12.83 10.49 -8.76
C VAL A 129 12.72 9.32 -9.73
N LYS A 130 11.86 8.35 -9.40
CA LYS A 130 11.59 7.18 -10.22
C LYS A 130 10.07 6.92 -10.24
N SER A 131 9.56 6.50 -11.41
CA SER A 131 8.20 5.97 -11.55
C SER A 131 8.26 4.47 -11.84
N ARG A 132 7.54 3.66 -11.06
CA ARG A 132 7.50 2.20 -11.21
C ARG A 132 6.12 1.64 -10.89
N SER A 133 5.75 0.54 -11.54
CA SER A 133 4.61 -0.27 -11.09
C SER A 133 4.99 -0.98 -9.79
N MET A 134 4.19 -0.80 -8.74
CA MET A 134 4.37 -1.40 -7.41
C MET A 134 3.06 -2.05 -6.95
N LYS A 135 3.15 -3.20 -6.24
CA LYS A 135 1.96 -3.98 -5.84
C LYS A 135 1.33 -3.54 -4.52
N SER A 136 2.11 -2.96 -3.59
CA SER A 136 1.68 -2.78 -2.20
C SER A 136 2.00 -1.42 -1.59
N ARG A 137 2.59 -0.50 -2.36
CA ARG A 137 2.99 0.82 -1.89
C ARG A 137 2.72 1.87 -2.95
N TYR A 138 2.37 3.07 -2.53
CA TYR A 138 2.20 4.22 -3.41
C TYR A 138 3.50 4.98 -3.61
N GLY A 139 4.38 4.98 -2.60
CA GLY A 139 5.70 5.57 -2.67
C GLY A 139 6.74 4.82 -1.83
N VAL A 140 7.99 5.12 -2.02
CA VAL A 140 9.13 4.65 -1.22
C VAL A 140 10.23 5.71 -1.23
N ASN A 141 10.62 6.18 -0.03
CA ASN A 141 11.83 6.94 0.17
C ASN A 141 12.99 5.99 0.54
N SER A 142 14.10 6.10 -0.18
CA SER A 142 15.32 5.33 0.09
C SER A 142 16.47 6.26 0.48
N LYS A 143 16.83 6.28 1.76
CA LYS A 143 18.03 6.98 2.26
C LYS A 143 19.30 6.51 1.56
N ARG A 144 19.45 5.18 1.43
CA ARG A 144 20.67 4.56 0.87
C ARG A 144 20.99 5.04 -0.55
N THR A 145 19.96 5.24 -1.38
CA THR A 145 20.13 5.63 -2.79
C THR A 145 19.72 7.08 -3.06
N HIS A 146 19.36 7.82 -2.01
CA HIS A 146 18.81 9.17 -2.07
C HIS A 146 17.77 9.31 -3.18
N SER A 147 16.75 8.46 -3.13
CA SER A 147 15.74 8.39 -4.20
C SER A 147 14.34 8.21 -3.67
N ILE A 148 13.38 8.86 -4.33
CA ILE A 148 11.94 8.67 -4.15
C ILE A 148 11.43 7.89 -5.36
N THR A 149 10.75 6.76 -5.09
CA THR A 149 10.07 5.98 -6.12
C THR A 149 8.58 6.11 -5.90
N LEU A 150 7.84 6.57 -6.89
CA LEU A 150 6.39 6.68 -6.87
C LEU A 150 5.76 5.62 -7.78
N GLN A 151 4.59 5.11 -7.38
CA GLN A 151 3.85 4.15 -8.17
C GLN A 151 3.25 4.81 -9.40
N SER A 152 3.50 4.26 -10.59
CA SER A 152 3.01 4.84 -11.85
C SER A 152 1.48 4.95 -11.92
N GLU A 153 0.74 4.06 -11.24
CA GLU A 153 -0.73 4.10 -11.16
C GLU A 153 -1.26 5.35 -10.41
N LEU A 154 -0.42 6.08 -9.68
CA LEU A 154 -0.81 7.37 -9.10
C LEU A 154 -1.20 8.39 -10.17
N TYR A 155 -0.73 8.23 -11.40
CA TYR A 155 -1.06 9.11 -12.52
C TYR A 155 -2.57 9.09 -12.88
N HIS A 156 -3.31 8.13 -12.38
CA HIS A 156 -4.77 8.11 -12.49
C HIS A 156 -5.47 9.06 -11.52
N TYR A 157 -4.83 9.43 -10.41
CA TYR A 157 -5.45 10.23 -9.35
C TYR A 157 -5.29 11.73 -9.59
N ALA A 158 -6.22 12.50 -9.02
CA ALA A 158 -6.14 13.95 -9.00
C ALA A 158 -4.82 14.44 -8.35
N LEU A 159 -4.31 15.57 -8.83
CA LEU A 159 -3.02 16.11 -8.42
C LEU A 159 -2.86 16.24 -6.89
N PRO A 160 -3.84 16.72 -6.10
CA PRO A 160 -3.70 16.78 -4.65
C PRO A 160 -3.45 15.42 -4.00
N VAL A 161 -4.01 14.34 -4.56
CA VAL A 161 -3.79 12.97 -4.08
C VAL A 161 -2.34 12.53 -4.33
N ILE A 162 -1.80 12.84 -5.52
CA ILE A 162 -0.40 12.59 -5.86
C ILE A 162 0.51 13.38 -4.90
N ASP A 163 0.22 14.65 -4.69
CA ASP A 163 0.95 15.54 -3.79
C ASP A 163 1.00 15.02 -2.36
N SER A 164 -0.11 14.46 -1.88
CA SER A 164 -0.14 13.85 -0.55
C SER A 164 0.86 12.70 -0.38
N VAL A 165 1.10 11.92 -1.45
CA VAL A 165 2.12 10.86 -1.45
C VAL A 165 3.52 11.44 -1.54
N VAL A 166 3.72 12.47 -2.37
CA VAL A 166 5.02 13.18 -2.47
C VAL A 166 5.42 13.75 -1.13
N VAL A 167 4.52 14.48 -0.45
CA VAL A 167 4.75 15.04 0.88
C VAL A 167 5.07 13.95 1.90
N HIS A 168 4.34 12.81 1.87
CA HIS A 168 4.61 11.66 2.72
C HIS A 168 6.04 11.13 2.54
N GLU A 169 6.46 10.92 1.31
CA GLU A 169 7.82 10.41 1.02
C GLU A 169 8.89 11.44 1.38
N LEU A 170 8.65 12.73 1.18
CA LEU A 170 9.57 13.78 1.58
C LEU A 170 9.61 14.00 3.10
N ALA A 171 8.53 13.78 3.82
CA ALA A 171 8.51 13.83 5.28
C ALA A 171 9.48 12.82 5.91
N HIS A 172 9.75 11.68 5.23
CA HIS A 172 10.79 10.73 5.62
C HIS A 172 12.23 11.28 5.52
N HIS A 173 12.44 12.43 4.90
CA HIS A 173 13.71 13.15 5.00
C HIS A 173 14.00 13.61 6.43
N PHE A 174 12.97 14.03 7.14
CA PHE A 174 13.06 14.59 8.49
C PHE A 174 12.83 13.54 9.59
N VAL A 175 11.81 12.68 9.39
CA VAL A 175 11.40 11.66 10.38
C VAL A 175 11.14 10.34 9.66
N PHE A 176 11.89 9.27 10.03
CA PHE A 176 11.84 8.00 9.28
C PHE A 176 10.75 7.02 9.75
N ASP A 177 10.34 7.13 11.00
CA ASP A 177 9.21 6.38 11.54
C ASP A 177 7.89 7.14 11.28
N HIS A 178 6.76 6.45 11.41
CA HIS A 178 5.44 7.06 11.28
C HIS A 178 4.91 7.50 12.66
N SER A 179 5.75 8.17 13.46
CA SER A 179 5.40 8.74 14.74
C SER A 179 4.51 9.98 14.61
N GLU A 180 4.03 10.50 15.72
CA GLU A 180 3.28 11.77 15.75
C GLU A 180 4.07 12.91 15.10
N ARG A 181 5.38 13.00 15.38
CA ARG A 181 6.29 13.98 14.78
C ARG A 181 6.33 13.89 13.26
N PHE A 182 6.30 12.67 12.70
CA PHE A 182 6.19 12.46 11.25
C PHE A 182 4.91 13.08 10.70
N TYR A 183 3.77 12.81 11.34
CA TYR A 183 2.48 13.35 10.88
C TYR A 183 2.38 14.86 11.08
N GLN A 184 3.03 15.44 12.06
CA GLN A 184 3.14 16.91 12.19
C GLN A 184 3.81 17.51 10.96
N VAL A 185 4.94 16.92 10.49
CA VAL A 185 5.58 17.36 9.25
C VAL A 185 4.62 17.21 8.06
N VAL A 186 3.97 16.05 7.91
CA VAL A 186 3.02 15.82 6.81
C VAL A 186 1.89 16.84 6.82
N TYR A 187 1.24 17.10 7.95
CA TYR A 187 0.11 18.03 8.02
C TYR A 187 0.51 19.49 7.83
N THR A 188 1.77 19.85 8.10
CA THR A 188 2.28 21.21 7.81
C THR A 188 2.22 21.50 6.32
N TYR A 189 2.54 20.53 5.45
CA TYR A 189 2.63 20.72 4.00
C TYR A 189 1.43 20.12 3.23
N CYS A 190 0.64 19.29 3.88
CA CYS A 190 -0.56 18.68 3.34
C CYS A 190 -1.64 18.56 4.44
N PRO A 191 -2.35 19.67 4.79
CA PRO A 191 -3.37 19.67 5.84
C PRO A 191 -4.46 18.62 5.62
N ASP A 192 -4.88 18.41 4.37
CA ASP A 192 -5.92 17.46 3.97
C ASP A 192 -5.42 16.01 3.79
N TYR A 193 -4.19 15.72 4.22
CA TYR A 193 -3.55 14.40 4.02
C TYR A 193 -4.47 13.22 4.36
N ARG A 194 -5.20 13.29 5.48
CA ARG A 194 -6.09 12.20 5.92
C ARG A 194 -7.20 11.91 4.91
N VAL A 195 -7.80 12.95 4.34
CA VAL A 195 -8.86 12.86 3.34
C VAL A 195 -8.31 12.33 2.02
N LEU A 196 -7.19 12.89 1.57
CA LEU A 196 -6.53 12.50 0.31
C LEU A 196 -6.03 11.05 0.37
N HIS A 197 -5.41 10.65 1.49
CA HIS A 197 -4.98 9.27 1.70
C HIS A 197 -6.18 8.28 1.80
N ALA A 198 -7.35 8.73 2.26
CA ALA A 198 -8.56 7.92 2.23
C ALA A 198 -9.07 7.71 0.79
N LYS A 199 -8.92 8.70 -0.12
CA LYS A 199 -9.21 8.55 -1.55
C LYS A 199 -8.35 7.44 -2.19
N LEU A 200 -7.04 7.39 -1.89
CA LEU A 200 -6.16 6.30 -2.34
C LEU A 200 -6.66 4.92 -1.92
N ARG A 201 -6.99 4.76 -0.63
CA ARG A 201 -7.47 3.47 -0.08
C ARG A 201 -8.80 3.04 -0.68
N LYS A 202 -9.67 4.00 -0.99
CA LYS A 202 -11.01 3.78 -1.57
C LYS A 202 -11.00 3.73 -3.09
N LYS A 203 -9.84 3.93 -3.75
CA LYS A 203 -9.69 4.04 -5.20
C LYS A 203 -10.65 5.08 -5.79
N ILE A 204 -10.66 6.28 -5.22
CA ILE A 204 -11.36 7.46 -5.73
C ILE A 204 -10.34 8.29 -6.50
N TYR A 205 -10.51 8.38 -7.81
CA TYR A 205 -9.52 8.97 -8.72
C TYR A 205 -9.68 10.48 -8.86
N GLU A 206 -10.88 10.99 -8.69
CA GLU A 206 -11.26 12.41 -8.73
C GLU A 206 -10.78 13.22 -7.53
#